data_6677d94fb323b4831809d916d399ebcc
#
_entry.id   6677d94fb323b4831809d916d399ebcc
#
_cell.length_a   1.000
_cell.length_b   1.000
_cell.length_c   1.000
_cell.angle_alpha   90.00
_cell.angle_beta   90.00
_cell.angle_gamma   90.00
#
_symmetry.space_group_name_H-M   'P 1'
#
loop_
_entity.id
_entity.type
_entity.pdbx_description
1 polymer ?
#
loop_
_entity_poly.entity_id
_entity_poly.type
_entity_poly.pdbx_seq_one_letter_code
_entity_poly.pdbx_strand_id
1 'polypeptide(L)'
;RKSLTLPPPELSGSMTFMANQLYESKKQEQMTHQKMMGLIKKIRSSLLALQDAVILLDKDDSLEWWNQAAETLLELRSEDQGRSILDLINVPEFTDYYVNAVSPNDGVRLRSWRDYERFLQCEVTHFGTEKLLIIYDVTRLRHLEQMRKDFVGNVSHELRTPLTVLMGYIETFSDQPDLDPKWQRGFSLMTQQT
;
A
#
# COMPACT_ATOMS: atom_id res chain seq x y z
N ARG A 1 -3.70 -42.46 -13.02
CA ARG A 1 -2.34 -42.26 -12.43
C ARG A 1 -2.29 -43.03 -11.14
N LYS A 2 -1.71 -44.24 -11.14
CA LYS A 2 -1.57 -45.10 -9.96
C LYS A 2 -0.56 -44.47 -9.03
N SER A 3 -0.97 -44.18 -7.81
CA SER A 3 -0.11 -43.73 -6.72
C SER A 3 0.84 -44.89 -6.37
N LEU A 4 2.14 -44.63 -6.39
CA LEU A 4 3.21 -45.53 -5.91
C LEU A 4 3.16 -45.58 -4.36
N THR A 5 2.12 -46.21 -3.80
CA THR A 5 1.93 -46.35 -2.35
C THR A 5 2.33 -47.78 -1.85
N LEU A 6 2.73 -48.64 -2.72
CA LEU A 6 3.15 -50.01 -2.33
C LEU A 6 4.68 -50.03 -2.14
N PRO A 7 5.16 -50.63 -1.03
CA PRO A 7 6.57 -50.86 -0.86
C PRO A 7 7.13 -51.79 -1.95
N PRO A 8 8.43 -51.69 -2.29
CA PRO A 8 9.02 -52.50 -3.31
C PRO A 8 8.91 -53.99 -2.93
N PRO A 9 8.72 -54.90 -3.91
CA PRO A 9 8.70 -56.32 -3.66
C PRO A 9 10.03 -56.79 -3.06
N GLU A 10 10.00 -57.80 -2.17
CA GLU A 10 11.18 -58.39 -1.60
C GLU A 10 11.98 -59.12 -2.71
N LEU A 11 13.01 -58.46 -3.18
CA LEU A 11 13.99 -58.96 -4.15
C LEU A 11 15.28 -59.29 -3.41
N SER A 12 15.97 -60.36 -3.78
CA SER A 12 17.16 -60.84 -3.08
C SER A 12 18.41 -59.98 -3.38
N GLY A 13 19.17 -59.58 -2.35
CA GLY A 13 20.50 -59.02 -2.47
C GLY A 13 20.61 -57.56 -2.92
N SER A 14 21.57 -57.22 -3.77
CA SER A 14 21.90 -55.85 -4.21
C SER A 14 20.78 -55.15 -4.96
N MET A 15 19.85 -55.88 -5.60
CA MET A 15 18.69 -55.32 -6.26
C MET A 15 17.68 -54.72 -5.27
N THR A 16 17.51 -55.31 -4.09
CA THR A 16 16.64 -54.78 -3.02
C THR A 16 17.16 -53.43 -2.51
N PHE A 17 18.48 -53.32 -2.35
CA PHE A 17 19.13 -52.08 -1.92
C PHE A 17 18.88 -50.93 -2.95
N MET A 18 19.09 -51.20 -4.24
CA MET A 18 18.83 -50.21 -5.31
C MET A 18 17.34 -49.84 -5.41
N ALA A 19 16.43 -50.81 -5.29
CA ALA A 19 14.99 -50.60 -5.32
C ALA A 19 14.52 -49.71 -4.15
N ASN A 20 15.04 -49.95 -2.94
CA ASN A 20 14.75 -49.15 -1.76
C ASN A 20 15.30 -47.74 -1.89
N GLN A 21 16.50 -47.54 -2.40
CA GLN A 21 17.09 -46.22 -2.62
C GLN A 21 16.30 -45.42 -3.65
N LEU A 22 15.86 -46.04 -4.74
CA LEU A 22 15.00 -45.41 -5.74
C LEU A 22 13.61 -45.08 -5.16
N TYR A 23 13.05 -45.93 -4.34
CA TYR A 23 11.78 -45.70 -3.68
C TYR A 23 11.86 -44.51 -2.71
N GLU A 24 12.87 -44.50 -1.83
CA GLU A 24 13.07 -43.39 -0.90
C GLU A 24 13.35 -42.05 -1.61
N SER A 25 14.16 -42.06 -2.68
CA SER A 25 14.42 -40.88 -3.50
C SER A 25 13.14 -40.33 -4.13
N LYS A 26 12.31 -41.21 -4.76
CA LYS A 26 11.04 -40.81 -5.34
C LYS A 26 10.05 -40.30 -4.30
N LYS A 27 9.99 -40.92 -3.13
CA LYS A 27 9.16 -40.54 -2.02
C LYS A 27 9.54 -39.13 -1.50
N GLN A 28 10.84 -38.89 -1.38
CA GLN A 28 11.36 -37.59 -0.96
C GLN A 28 11.08 -36.50 -1.98
N GLU A 29 11.23 -36.81 -3.27
CA GLU A 29 10.86 -35.91 -4.36
C GLU A 29 9.38 -35.57 -4.35
N GLN A 30 8.50 -36.56 -4.18
CA GLN A 30 7.07 -36.35 -4.06
C GLN A 30 6.70 -35.51 -2.82
N MET A 31 7.32 -35.78 -1.67
CA MET A 31 7.09 -34.98 -0.45
C MET A 31 7.56 -33.53 -0.62
N THR A 32 8.70 -33.31 -1.27
CA THR A 32 9.21 -31.99 -1.57
C THR A 32 8.28 -31.24 -2.53
N HIS A 33 7.83 -31.90 -3.59
CA HIS A 33 6.86 -31.33 -4.52
C HIS A 33 5.52 -30.99 -3.85
N GLN A 34 5.00 -31.87 -2.99
CA GLN A 34 3.77 -31.60 -2.24
C GLN A 34 3.94 -30.42 -1.26
N LYS A 35 5.07 -30.33 -0.55
CA LYS A 35 5.39 -29.19 0.33
C LYS A 35 5.46 -27.89 -0.47
N MET A 36 6.13 -27.90 -1.62
CA MET A 36 6.26 -26.75 -2.49
C MET A 36 4.89 -26.30 -3.03
N MET A 37 4.06 -27.23 -3.50
CA MET A 37 2.69 -26.94 -3.94
C MET A 37 1.82 -26.41 -2.80
N GLY A 38 1.98 -26.93 -1.58
CA GLY A 38 1.31 -26.42 -0.38
C GLY A 38 1.70 -24.98 -0.04
N LEU A 39 2.99 -24.67 -0.17
CA LEU A 39 3.51 -23.33 0.05
C LEU A 39 2.98 -22.34 -1.00
N ILE A 40 3.06 -22.71 -2.28
CA ILE A 40 2.52 -21.89 -3.39
C ILE A 40 1.03 -21.62 -3.18
N LYS A 41 0.25 -22.65 -2.80
CA LYS A 41 -1.18 -22.49 -2.51
C LYS A 41 -1.43 -21.53 -1.34
N LYS A 42 -0.60 -21.62 -0.29
CA LYS A 42 -0.70 -20.72 0.88
C LYS A 42 -0.36 -19.29 0.52
N ILE A 43 0.73 -19.05 -0.23
CA ILE A 43 1.11 -17.73 -0.73
C ILE A 43 -0.01 -17.15 -1.58
N ARG A 44 -0.51 -17.91 -2.56
CA ARG A 44 -1.60 -17.48 -3.41
C ARG A 44 -2.86 -17.12 -2.61
N SER A 45 -3.23 -17.94 -1.62
CA SER A 45 -4.38 -17.64 -0.75
C SER A 45 -4.17 -16.38 0.08
N SER A 46 -2.95 -16.11 0.52
CA SER A 46 -2.61 -14.88 1.25
C SER A 46 -2.72 -13.66 0.35
N LEU A 47 -2.21 -13.73 -0.88
CA LEU A 47 -2.33 -12.65 -1.87
C LEU A 47 -3.79 -12.38 -2.26
N LEU A 48 -4.62 -13.41 -2.36
CA LEU A 48 -6.05 -13.27 -2.64
C LEU A 48 -6.83 -12.64 -1.46
N ALA A 49 -6.32 -12.76 -0.24
CA ALA A 49 -6.94 -12.17 0.95
C ALA A 49 -6.54 -10.70 1.19
N LEU A 50 -5.59 -10.16 0.44
CA LEU A 50 -5.24 -8.74 0.50
C LEU A 50 -6.39 -7.89 -0.03
N GLN A 51 -6.67 -6.80 0.66
CA GLN A 51 -7.64 -5.79 0.22
C GLN A 51 -7.06 -4.86 -0.84
N ASP A 52 -5.73 -4.81 -0.93
CA ASP A 52 -5.01 -4.01 -1.91
C ASP A 52 -4.94 -4.74 -3.25
N ALA A 53 -5.04 -4.01 -4.34
CA ALA A 53 -4.91 -4.56 -5.67
C ALA A 53 -3.44 -4.90 -5.94
N VAL A 54 -3.18 -6.15 -6.33
CA VAL A 54 -1.84 -6.66 -6.67
C VAL A 54 -1.88 -7.18 -8.09
N ILE A 55 -0.97 -6.68 -8.92
CA ILE A 55 -0.88 -6.99 -10.35
C ILE A 55 0.57 -7.37 -10.67
N LEU A 56 0.75 -8.50 -11.31
CA LEU A 56 2.03 -8.95 -11.84
C LEU A 56 2.08 -8.62 -13.33
N LEU A 57 3.16 -7.94 -13.72
CA LEU A 57 3.42 -7.56 -15.10
C LEU A 57 4.65 -8.32 -15.62
N ASP A 58 4.58 -8.71 -16.87
CA ASP A 58 5.72 -9.31 -17.57
C ASP A 58 6.76 -8.23 -17.98
N LYS A 59 7.82 -8.68 -18.66
CA LYS A 59 8.91 -7.82 -19.15
C LYS A 59 8.43 -6.74 -20.16
N ASP A 60 7.30 -6.96 -20.82
CA ASP A 60 6.71 -6.09 -21.84
C ASP A 60 5.57 -5.23 -21.26
N ASP A 61 5.49 -5.13 -19.93
CA ASP A 61 4.48 -4.36 -19.17
C ASP A 61 3.04 -4.84 -19.40
N SER A 62 2.88 -6.12 -19.75
CA SER A 62 1.58 -6.75 -19.98
C SER A 62 1.12 -7.48 -18.74
N LEU A 63 -0.19 -7.52 -18.51
CA LEU A 63 -0.80 -8.19 -17.39
C LEU A 63 -0.59 -9.71 -17.45
N GLU A 64 0.18 -10.26 -16.51
CA GLU A 64 0.38 -11.69 -16.39
C GLU A 64 -0.58 -12.32 -15.37
N TRP A 65 -0.74 -11.65 -14.22
CA TRP A 65 -1.63 -12.11 -13.16
C TRP A 65 -2.08 -10.95 -12.27
N TRP A 66 -3.24 -11.09 -11.63
CA TRP A 66 -3.77 -10.16 -10.63
C TRP A 66 -4.64 -10.86 -9.60
N ASN A 67 -4.87 -10.20 -8.45
CA ASN A 67 -5.73 -10.70 -7.39
C ASN A 67 -7.18 -10.20 -7.53
N GLN A 68 -8.08 -10.73 -6.69
CA GLN A 68 -9.49 -10.35 -6.67
C GLN A 68 -9.73 -8.87 -6.36
N ALA A 69 -8.86 -8.25 -5.53
CA ALA A 69 -8.97 -6.83 -5.22
C ALA A 69 -8.71 -5.97 -6.47
N ALA A 70 -7.75 -6.35 -7.31
CA ALA A 70 -7.50 -5.68 -8.59
C ALA A 70 -8.68 -5.83 -9.57
N GLU A 71 -9.32 -7.00 -9.63
CA GLU A 71 -10.55 -7.18 -10.42
C GLU A 71 -11.63 -6.20 -9.99
N THR A 72 -11.82 -6.05 -8.68
CA THR A 72 -12.87 -5.18 -8.13
C THR A 72 -12.52 -3.69 -8.29
N LEU A 73 -11.26 -3.32 -8.02
CA LEU A 73 -10.84 -1.92 -8.00
C LEU A 73 -10.69 -1.32 -9.40
N LEU A 74 -10.20 -2.12 -10.34
CA LEU A 74 -9.90 -1.70 -11.71
C LEU A 74 -10.89 -2.24 -12.74
N GLU A 75 -11.87 -3.05 -12.30
CA GLU A 75 -12.84 -3.74 -13.16
C GLU A 75 -12.16 -4.63 -14.22
N LEU A 76 -11.06 -5.29 -13.84
CA LEU A 76 -10.32 -6.19 -14.72
C LEU A 76 -11.13 -7.45 -15.01
N ARG A 77 -10.99 -7.94 -16.25
CA ARG A 77 -11.62 -9.17 -16.73
C ARG A 77 -10.55 -10.12 -17.25
N SER A 78 -10.88 -11.39 -17.36
CA SER A 78 -9.97 -12.39 -17.91
C SER A 78 -9.51 -12.06 -19.36
N GLU A 79 -10.29 -11.24 -20.08
CA GLU A 79 -9.96 -10.77 -21.44
C GLU A 79 -8.83 -9.74 -21.46
N ASP A 80 -8.53 -9.11 -20.31
CA ASP A 80 -7.47 -8.11 -20.19
C ASP A 80 -6.08 -8.73 -20.00
N GLN A 81 -6.01 -10.06 -19.80
CA GLN A 81 -4.73 -10.76 -19.71
C GLN A 81 -3.89 -10.55 -20.96
N GLY A 82 -2.63 -10.17 -20.78
CA GLY A 82 -1.70 -9.85 -21.88
C GLY A 82 -1.85 -8.43 -22.46
N ARG A 83 -2.79 -7.60 -21.94
CA ARG A 83 -2.86 -6.18 -22.32
C ARG A 83 -1.84 -5.36 -21.55
N SER A 84 -1.35 -4.28 -22.15
CA SER A 84 -0.45 -3.35 -21.48
C SER A 84 -1.14 -2.63 -20.32
N ILE A 85 -0.44 -2.51 -19.18
CA ILE A 85 -0.93 -1.76 -18.03
C ILE A 85 -1.14 -0.28 -18.36
N LEU A 86 -0.33 0.30 -19.24
CA LEU A 86 -0.43 1.70 -19.66
C LEU A 86 -1.68 1.98 -20.51
N ASP A 87 -2.18 0.97 -21.22
CA ASP A 87 -3.44 1.08 -21.97
C ASP A 87 -4.66 1.04 -21.03
N LEU A 88 -4.53 0.33 -19.92
CA LEU A 88 -5.59 0.18 -18.93
C LEU A 88 -5.66 1.37 -17.96
N ILE A 89 -4.49 1.86 -17.53
CA ILE A 89 -4.35 3.03 -16.67
C ILE A 89 -3.85 4.19 -17.52
N ASN A 90 -4.72 4.70 -18.38
CA ASN A 90 -4.40 5.85 -19.25
C ASN A 90 -4.59 7.17 -18.50
N VAL A 91 -3.77 7.38 -17.45
CA VAL A 91 -3.74 8.60 -16.63
C VAL A 91 -2.34 9.19 -16.73
N PRO A 92 -2.18 10.47 -17.13
CA PRO A 92 -0.87 11.07 -17.35
C PRO A 92 0.06 10.96 -16.14
N GLU A 93 -0.47 11.20 -14.93
CA GLU A 93 0.30 11.12 -13.68
C GLU A 93 0.83 9.71 -13.40
N PHE A 94 0.06 8.68 -13.76
CA PHE A 94 0.51 7.30 -13.65
C PHE A 94 1.57 6.98 -14.70
N THR A 95 1.35 7.40 -15.95
CA THR A 95 2.29 7.15 -17.04
C THR A 95 3.64 7.80 -16.77
N ASP A 96 3.64 9.05 -16.32
CA ASP A 96 4.85 9.78 -15.96
C ASP A 96 5.61 9.10 -14.80
N TYR A 97 4.88 8.68 -13.78
CA TYR A 97 5.46 7.92 -12.67
C TYR A 97 6.03 6.58 -13.15
N TYR A 98 5.26 5.81 -13.93
CA TYR A 98 5.62 4.47 -14.36
C TYR A 98 6.88 4.43 -15.22
N VAL A 99 7.03 5.38 -16.12
CA VAL A 99 8.19 5.51 -17.02
C VAL A 99 9.42 6.03 -16.27
N ASN A 100 9.24 6.93 -15.29
CA ASN A 100 10.33 7.62 -14.58
C ASN A 100 10.61 7.03 -13.18
N ALA A 101 9.94 5.97 -12.76
CA ALA A 101 10.11 5.37 -11.43
C ALA A 101 11.53 4.82 -11.25
N VAL A 102 12.37 5.63 -10.63
CA VAL A 102 13.78 5.30 -10.34
C VAL A 102 13.92 4.63 -8.97
N SER A 103 12.93 4.78 -8.10
CA SER A 103 13.00 4.30 -6.71
C SER A 103 11.73 3.56 -6.31
N PRO A 104 11.82 2.35 -5.70
CA PRO A 104 10.66 1.54 -5.34
C PRO A 104 9.75 2.15 -4.26
N ASN A 105 10.16 3.27 -3.64
CA ASN A 105 9.42 3.91 -2.55
C ASN A 105 8.64 5.16 -2.95
N ASP A 106 8.75 5.61 -4.20
CA ASP A 106 8.04 6.79 -4.68
C ASP A 106 6.76 6.36 -5.39
N GLY A 107 5.72 6.06 -4.60
CA GLY A 107 4.38 5.80 -5.14
C GLY A 107 3.72 7.08 -5.66
N VAL A 108 2.89 6.97 -6.69
CA VAL A 108 2.06 8.07 -7.20
C VAL A 108 0.65 8.00 -6.58
N ARG A 109 0.15 9.15 -6.12
CA ARG A 109 -1.23 9.31 -5.67
C ARG A 109 -2.03 10.00 -6.76
N LEU A 110 -3.11 9.38 -7.17
CA LEU A 110 -3.97 9.89 -8.23
C LEU A 110 -5.45 9.66 -7.89
N ARG A 111 -6.31 10.37 -8.61
CA ARG A 111 -7.74 10.11 -8.54
C ARG A 111 -8.06 8.91 -9.43
N SER A 112 -8.92 8.01 -8.96
CA SER A 112 -9.31 6.87 -9.76
C SER A 112 -10.00 7.32 -11.05
N TRP A 113 -9.60 6.73 -12.18
CA TRP A 113 -10.20 7.00 -13.49
C TRP A 113 -11.51 6.22 -13.71
N ARG A 114 -11.79 5.25 -12.84
CA ARG A 114 -13.04 4.47 -12.85
C ARG A 114 -14.08 5.08 -11.95
N ASP A 115 -13.67 5.49 -10.75
CA ASP A 115 -14.53 6.05 -9.72
C ASP A 115 -13.88 7.34 -9.19
N TYR A 116 -14.35 8.47 -9.68
CA TYR A 116 -13.79 9.79 -9.35
C TYR A 116 -13.89 10.18 -7.86
N GLU A 117 -14.63 9.43 -7.05
CA GLU A 117 -14.69 9.67 -5.60
C GLU A 117 -13.52 8.99 -4.87
N ARG A 118 -12.83 8.04 -5.52
CA ARG A 118 -11.71 7.31 -4.92
C ARG A 118 -10.37 7.95 -5.23
N PHE A 119 -9.49 7.84 -4.25
CA PHE A 119 -8.07 8.18 -4.38
C PHE A 119 -7.25 6.91 -4.25
N LEU A 120 -6.36 6.72 -5.21
CA LEU A 120 -5.51 5.54 -5.32
C LEU A 120 -4.06 5.96 -5.13
N GLN A 121 -3.27 5.09 -4.49
CA GLN A 121 -1.81 5.16 -4.46
C GLN A 121 -1.28 3.95 -5.20
N CYS A 122 -0.48 4.18 -6.24
CA CYS A 122 0.13 3.15 -7.07
C CYS A 122 1.62 3.07 -6.76
N GLU A 123 2.12 1.85 -6.53
CA GLU A 123 3.54 1.58 -6.27
C GLU A 123 4.02 0.47 -7.19
N VAL A 124 5.13 0.70 -7.89
CA VAL A 124 5.75 -0.28 -8.79
C VAL A 124 7.06 -0.76 -8.19
N THR A 125 7.23 -2.06 -8.09
CA THR A 125 8.47 -2.71 -7.65
C THR A 125 8.97 -3.66 -8.72
N HIS A 126 10.24 -3.57 -9.05
CA HIS A 126 10.88 -4.46 -10.02
C HIS A 126 11.48 -5.67 -9.30
N PHE A 127 11.29 -6.87 -9.86
CA PHE A 127 11.97 -8.07 -9.43
C PHE A 127 12.34 -8.94 -10.62
N GLY A 128 13.63 -9.13 -10.83
CA GLY A 128 14.12 -9.77 -12.05
C GLY A 128 13.74 -8.99 -13.31
N THR A 129 13.06 -9.67 -14.24
CA THR A 129 12.53 -9.07 -15.47
C THR A 129 11.07 -8.65 -15.38
N GLU A 130 10.43 -8.95 -14.25
CA GLU A 130 9.01 -8.71 -14.00
C GLU A 130 8.81 -7.49 -13.12
N LYS A 131 7.59 -6.97 -13.08
CA LYS A 131 7.20 -5.84 -12.25
C LYS A 131 5.96 -6.20 -11.43
N LEU A 132 5.95 -5.75 -10.18
CA LEU A 132 4.81 -5.84 -9.29
C LEU A 132 4.21 -4.45 -9.13
N LEU A 133 2.96 -4.28 -9.52
CA LEU A 133 2.19 -3.07 -9.28
C LEU A 133 1.22 -3.33 -8.13
N ILE A 134 1.31 -2.52 -7.08
CA ILE A 134 0.38 -2.54 -5.96
C ILE A 134 -0.42 -1.24 -5.97
N ILE A 135 -1.74 -1.34 -5.82
CA ILE A 135 -2.62 -0.18 -5.80
C ILE A 135 -3.45 -0.22 -4.51
N TYR A 136 -3.30 0.83 -3.72
CA TYR A 136 -3.99 1.04 -2.45
C TYR A 136 -5.16 2.00 -2.63
N ASP A 137 -6.32 1.71 -2.05
CA ASP A 137 -7.38 2.69 -1.88
C ASP A 137 -7.08 3.56 -0.66
N VAL A 138 -6.65 4.78 -0.90
CA VAL A 138 -6.27 5.76 0.14
C VAL A 138 -7.35 6.82 0.38
N THR A 139 -8.57 6.61 -0.09
CA THR A 139 -9.68 7.55 -0.01
C THR A 139 -9.97 7.97 1.42
N ARG A 140 -10.10 6.98 2.32
CA ARG A 140 -10.35 7.25 3.74
C ARG A 140 -9.20 8.00 4.40
N LEU A 141 -7.96 7.63 4.10
CA LEU A 141 -6.78 8.29 4.62
C LEU A 141 -6.76 9.77 4.20
N ARG A 142 -7.00 10.03 2.92
CA ARG A 142 -7.06 11.39 2.38
C ARG A 142 -8.15 12.24 3.02
N HIS A 143 -9.34 11.69 3.23
CA HIS A 143 -10.42 12.38 3.93
C HIS A 143 -10.05 12.74 5.37
N LEU A 144 -9.39 11.82 6.08
CA LEU A 144 -8.90 12.08 7.45
C LEU A 144 -7.82 13.16 7.46
N GLU A 145 -6.87 13.13 6.53
CA GLU A 145 -5.85 14.17 6.38
C GLU A 145 -6.47 15.54 6.08
N GLN A 146 -7.49 15.58 5.21
CA GLN A 146 -8.19 16.81 4.88
C GLN A 146 -8.98 17.36 6.09
N MET A 147 -9.77 16.50 6.75
CA MET A 147 -10.49 16.90 7.97
C MET A 147 -9.55 17.45 9.06
N ARG A 148 -8.37 16.84 9.22
CA ARG A 148 -7.36 17.33 10.15
C ARG A 148 -6.84 18.72 9.77
N LYS A 149 -6.57 18.96 8.49
CA LYS A 149 -6.13 20.27 7.99
C LYS A 149 -7.21 21.33 8.20
N ASP A 150 -8.45 21.00 7.84
CA ASP A 150 -9.59 21.90 7.98
C ASP A 150 -9.86 22.23 9.46
N PHE A 151 -9.76 21.21 10.34
CA PHE A 151 -9.87 21.41 11.78
C PHE A 151 -8.82 22.39 12.31
N VAL A 152 -7.53 22.17 11.99
CA VAL A 152 -6.45 23.05 12.43
C VAL A 152 -6.64 24.47 11.88
N GLY A 153 -7.04 24.59 10.59
CA GLY A 153 -7.32 25.87 9.97
C GLY A 153 -8.46 26.61 10.67
N ASN A 154 -9.57 25.94 10.88
CA ASN A 154 -10.76 26.53 11.53
C ASN A 154 -10.47 26.93 12.98
N VAL A 155 -9.83 26.05 13.77
CA VAL A 155 -9.44 26.38 15.15
C VAL A 155 -8.51 27.59 15.18
N SER A 156 -7.55 27.69 14.28
CA SER A 156 -6.65 28.85 14.20
C SER A 156 -7.40 30.15 13.91
N HIS A 157 -8.37 30.10 13.01
CA HIS A 157 -9.22 31.27 12.71
C HIS A 157 -10.13 31.64 13.88
N GLU A 158 -10.79 30.65 14.49
CA GLU A 158 -11.68 30.87 15.64
C GLU A 158 -10.96 31.39 16.88
N LEU A 159 -9.70 31.00 17.08
CA LEU A 159 -8.87 31.50 18.17
C LEU A 159 -8.30 32.89 17.89
N ARG A 160 -7.97 33.23 16.65
CA ARG A 160 -7.37 34.52 16.31
C ARG A 160 -8.27 35.70 16.69
N THR A 161 -9.58 35.60 16.42
CA THR A 161 -10.54 36.65 16.71
C THR A 161 -10.59 37.03 18.19
N PRO A 162 -10.82 36.08 19.15
CA PRO A 162 -10.84 36.45 20.57
C PRO A 162 -9.46 36.91 21.08
N LEU A 163 -8.36 36.32 20.57
CA LEU A 163 -7.02 36.76 20.93
C LEU A 163 -6.75 38.20 20.48
N THR A 164 -7.15 38.59 19.25
CA THR A 164 -7.05 39.97 18.77
C THR A 164 -7.82 40.95 19.67
N VAL A 165 -9.02 40.58 20.10
CA VAL A 165 -9.82 41.38 21.02
C VAL A 165 -9.12 41.50 22.38
N LEU A 166 -8.62 40.40 22.93
CA LEU A 166 -7.87 40.43 24.20
C LEU A 166 -6.61 41.28 24.11
N MET A 167 -5.85 41.19 23.01
CA MET A 167 -4.68 42.04 22.77
C MET A 167 -5.08 43.52 22.76
N GLY A 168 -6.12 43.90 22.05
CA GLY A 168 -6.60 45.27 22.03
C GLY A 168 -6.97 45.84 23.42
N TYR A 169 -7.57 44.98 24.28
CA TYR A 169 -7.82 45.39 25.68
C TYR A 169 -6.51 45.48 26.48
N ILE A 170 -5.59 44.56 26.32
CA ILE A 170 -4.28 44.60 27.02
C ILE A 170 -3.51 45.87 26.63
N GLU A 171 -3.47 46.22 25.34
CA GLU A 171 -2.86 47.45 24.84
C GLU A 171 -3.51 48.68 25.44
N THR A 172 -4.85 48.74 25.39
CA THR A 172 -5.64 49.86 25.93
C THR A 172 -5.40 50.07 27.43
N PHE A 173 -5.31 49.00 28.19
CA PHE A 173 -5.04 49.07 29.64
C PHE A 173 -3.59 49.40 29.93
N SER A 174 -2.64 48.89 29.14
CA SER A 174 -1.20 49.17 29.30
C SER A 174 -0.86 50.64 29.10
N ASP A 175 -1.61 51.36 28.25
CA ASP A 175 -1.43 52.78 27.92
C ASP A 175 -2.01 53.73 28.97
N GLN A 176 -2.62 53.21 30.05
CA GLN A 176 -3.14 54.09 31.11
C GLN A 176 -2.02 54.68 31.94
N PRO A 177 -2.00 56.04 32.14
CA PRO A 177 -0.87 56.73 32.81
C PRO A 177 -0.76 56.43 34.31
N ASP A 178 -1.87 56.01 34.95
CA ASP A 178 -1.92 55.70 36.40
C ASP A 178 -1.94 54.20 36.72
N LEU A 179 -1.46 53.36 35.83
CA LEU A 179 -1.45 51.91 36.05
C LEU A 179 -0.44 51.48 37.11
N ASP A 180 -0.89 50.72 38.10
CA ASP A 180 -0.02 50.13 39.13
C ASP A 180 1.09 49.29 38.46
N PRO A 181 2.37 49.47 38.89
CA PRO A 181 3.53 48.76 38.34
C PRO A 181 3.38 47.23 38.30
N LYS A 182 2.59 46.66 39.19
CA LYS A 182 2.28 45.22 39.23
C LYS A 182 1.47 44.78 38.00
N TRP A 183 0.47 45.57 37.62
CA TRP A 183 -0.35 45.29 36.43
C TRP A 183 0.40 45.54 35.13
N GLN A 184 1.22 46.61 35.07
CA GLN A 184 2.06 46.93 33.94
C GLN A 184 2.99 45.78 33.55
N ARG A 185 3.61 45.13 34.58
CA ARG A 185 4.45 43.94 34.37
C ARG A 185 3.63 42.72 33.91
N GLY A 186 2.40 42.54 34.42
CA GLY A 186 1.48 41.46 34.01
C GLY A 186 1.07 41.59 32.54
N PHE A 187 0.68 42.78 32.11
CA PHE A 187 0.26 43.02 30.70
C PHE A 187 1.43 42.89 29.73
N SER A 188 2.63 43.35 30.10
CA SER A 188 3.82 43.18 29.25
C SER A 188 4.19 41.70 29.04
N LEU A 189 4.03 40.85 30.05
CA LEU A 189 4.22 39.41 29.91
C LEU A 189 3.16 38.76 29.01
N MET A 190 1.90 39.18 29.12
CA MET A 190 0.81 38.71 28.26
C MET A 190 1.07 39.05 26.78
N THR A 191 1.50 40.28 26.50
CA THR A 191 1.84 40.71 25.13
C THR A 191 3.03 39.93 24.53
N GLN A 192 3.97 39.46 25.35
CA GLN A 192 5.10 38.65 24.85
C GLN A 192 4.74 37.20 24.50
N GLN A 193 3.62 36.69 25.02
CA GLN A 193 3.20 35.30 24.84
C GLN A 193 2.12 35.14 23.79
N THR A 194 1.61 36.20 23.22
CA THR A 194 0.58 36.21 22.20
C THR A 194 1.17 36.56 20.83
#